data_a6ef4cfa22cff69f1073248b69a65cb2
#
_entry.id   a6ef4cfa22cff69f1073248b69a65cb2
#
_cell.length_a   1.000
_cell.length_b   1.000
_cell.length_c   1.000
_cell.angle_alpha   90.00
_cell.angle_beta   90.00
_cell.angle_gamma   90.00
#
_symmetry.space_group_name_H-M   'P 1'
#
loop_
_entity.id
_entity.type
_entity.pdbx_description
1 polymer ?
#
loop_
_entity_poly.entity_id
_entity_poly.type
_entity_poly.pdbx_seq_one_letter_code
_entity_poly.pdbx_strand_id
1 'polypeptide(L)'
;MAQEVREIRVLSVVDNIGNGGAGRAAYRIHLGVNAVAQGGRSKMFVKAGRAQEDIATLAEFLPKGRWFAAFDWVVSKIKNKIQHAVWRPYKKTQDKSFKSDLRGTWLNGALQKQEYDVLHLHWINKRFIRIEDLPKDKPIVWTLHDSWPFCGTCHYFLDCKGYQHECGSCPQLGSTNPNDLSRRVWKEKKRVFDQLDLHIVSPSRWLADCARQSSLFAGRDIRVIPNCLDTDVFRPFSKAEIVEFAEHQQNAVVSRVLREATQEKGLAKPLILYGAANAASDRIKGFASLLSALQILDKQGFEANLVVFGASETDLPLNFEHISVTFVGFVSDVNLLVWLYNAADVMVVPSLTENLSCAIMEALSCGTPICCFNIGGNGDMVEHQVNGYLAREKDCTDLAHGIQECITHSAEWGAAARESVVKKYAVDVVAKQYSNLYKELAR
;
A
#
# COMPACT_ATOMS: atom_id res chain seq x y z
N MET A 1 33.05 -31.41 -4.58
CA MET A 1 31.63 -31.73 -4.72
C MET A 1 30.87 -30.43 -4.46
N ALA A 2 30.26 -29.85 -5.49
CA ALA A 2 29.40 -28.69 -5.30
C ALA A 2 28.18 -29.18 -4.49
N GLN A 3 27.94 -28.60 -3.29
CA GLN A 3 26.68 -28.82 -2.60
C GLN A 3 25.57 -28.31 -3.53
N GLU A 4 24.70 -29.19 -3.97
CA GLU A 4 23.43 -28.78 -4.60
C GLU A 4 22.71 -27.86 -3.62
N VAL A 5 22.64 -26.59 -3.97
CA VAL A 5 21.90 -25.60 -3.18
C VAL A 5 20.43 -25.96 -3.33
N ARG A 6 19.86 -26.59 -2.29
CA ARG A 6 18.44 -26.93 -2.24
C ARG A 6 17.61 -25.66 -2.52
N GLU A 7 16.77 -25.73 -3.54
CA GLU A 7 15.83 -24.66 -3.86
C GLU A 7 14.80 -24.52 -2.74
N ILE A 8 14.67 -23.31 -2.18
CA ILE A 8 13.72 -23.01 -1.12
C ILE A 8 12.36 -22.68 -1.75
N ARG A 9 11.32 -23.37 -1.31
CA ARG A 9 9.95 -23.15 -1.77
C ARG A 9 9.23 -22.19 -0.83
N VAL A 10 8.77 -21.07 -1.36
CA VAL A 10 8.03 -20.05 -0.61
C VAL A 10 6.59 -20.02 -1.05
N LEU A 11 5.65 -20.04 -0.11
CA LEU A 11 4.23 -19.82 -0.38
C LEU A 11 3.83 -18.40 0.08
N SER A 12 3.69 -17.48 -0.87
CA SER A 12 3.24 -16.12 -0.62
C SER A 12 1.71 -16.05 -0.60
N VAL A 13 1.14 -15.43 0.44
CA VAL A 13 -0.31 -15.43 0.66
C VAL A 13 -0.83 -14.00 0.77
N VAL A 14 -1.79 -13.64 -0.10
CA VAL A 14 -2.45 -12.33 -0.12
C VAL A 14 -3.91 -12.47 -0.59
N ASP A 15 -4.83 -11.63 -0.09
CA ASP A 15 -6.24 -11.74 -0.45
C ASP A 15 -6.52 -11.44 -1.93
N ASN A 16 -5.79 -10.48 -2.52
CA ASN A 16 -5.96 -10.07 -3.92
C ASN A 16 -4.69 -9.41 -4.46
N ILE A 17 -4.29 -9.72 -5.69
CA ILE A 17 -3.09 -9.18 -6.36
C ILE A 17 -3.37 -7.93 -7.21
N GLY A 18 -4.61 -7.73 -7.67
CA GLY A 18 -4.97 -6.65 -8.61
C GLY A 18 -5.35 -5.33 -7.95
N ASN A 19 -5.84 -5.35 -6.72
CA ASN A 19 -6.42 -4.20 -6.05
C ASN A 19 -5.70 -3.84 -4.76
N GLY A 20 -5.31 -2.56 -4.64
CA GLY A 20 -4.68 -2.02 -3.43
C GLY A 20 -3.17 -2.19 -3.36
N GLY A 21 -2.54 -1.39 -2.49
CA GLY A 21 -1.09 -1.33 -2.33
C GLY A 21 -0.47 -2.66 -1.86
N ALA A 22 -1.10 -3.32 -0.88
CA ALA A 22 -0.62 -4.59 -0.32
C ALA A 22 -0.55 -5.71 -1.37
N GLY A 23 -1.60 -5.84 -2.21
CA GLY A 23 -1.64 -6.85 -3.27
C GLY A 23 -0.59 -6.62 -4.34
N ARG A 24 -0.44 -5.37 -4.80
CA ARG A 24 0.60 -5.00 -5.77
C ARG A 24 2.00 -5.23 -5.22
N ALA A 25 2.25 -4.85 -3.96
CA ALA A 25 3.54 -5.07 -3.32
C ALA A 25 3.87 -6.56 -3.20
N ALA A 26 2.92 -7.38 -2.74
CA ALA A 26 3.09 -8.83 -2.64
C ALA A 26 3.41 -9.46 -3.99
N TYR A 27 2.70 -9.05 -5.05
CA TYR A 27 2.91 -9.57 -6.40
C TYR A 27 4.29 -9.17 -6.96
N ARG A 28 4.71 -7.92 -6.78
CA ARG A 28 6.04 -7.44 -7.18
C ARG A 28 7.17 -8.21 -6.47
N ILE A 29 7.02 -8.47 -5.17
CA ILE A 29 7.97 -9.28 -4.40
C ILE A 29 8.02 -10.71 -4.94
N HIS A 30 6.86 -11.34 -5.21
CA HIS A 30 6.77 -12.67 -5.78
C HIS A 30 7.51 -12.77 -7.12
N LEU A 31 7.24 -11.83 -8.05
CA LEU A 31 7.93 -11.80 -9.35
C LEU A 31 9.44 -11.61 -9.17
N GLY A 32 9.85 -10.71 -8.28
CA GLY A 32 11.26 -10.44 -8.01
C GLY A 32 11.99 -11.65 -7.44
N VAL A 33 11.40 -12.35 -6.47
CA VAL A 33 11.98 -13.57 -5.90
C VAL A 33 12.16 -14.64 -6.95
N ASN A 34 11.21 -14.82 -7.87
CA ASN A 34 11.30 -15.79 -8.97
C ASN A 34 12.32 -15.37 -10.04
N ALA A 35 12.56 -14.07 -10.24
CA ALA A 35 13.56 -13.56 -11.18
C ALA A 35 15.00 -13.69 -10.66
N VAL A 36 15.21 -13.67 -9.34
CA VAL A 36 16.53 -13.82 -8.73
C VAL A 36 16.88 -15.31 -8.61
N ALA A 37 17.56 -15.85 -9.61
CA ALA A 37 17.85 -17.29 -9.81
C ALA A 37 18.54 -18.04 -8.65
N GLN A 38 18.92 -17.37 -7.57
CA GLN A 38 19.56 -17.98 -6.39
C GLN A 38 18.69 -17.96 -5.13
N GLY A 39 17.43 -17.53 -5.21
CA GLY A 39 16.65 -17.16 -4.03
C GLY A 39 15.62 -18.15 -3.54
N GLY A 40 15.20 -19.04 -4.36
CA GLY A 40 14.07 -19.93 -4.10
C GLY A 40 12.91 -19.69 -5.07
N ARG A 41 11.96 -20.61 -5.11
CA ARG A 41 10.76 -20.54 -5.95
C ARG A 41 9.58 -20.07 -5.11
N SER A 42 9.03 -18.93 -5.48
CA SER A 42 7.80 -18.41 -4.87
C SER A 42 6.59 -18.88 -5.66
N LYS A 43 5.58 -19.41 -4.94
CA LYS A 43 4.22 -19.59 -5.43
C LYS A 43 3.29 -18.66 -4.66
N MET A 44 2.24 -18.16 -5.31
CA MET A 44 1.23 -17.36 -4.64
C MET A 44 -0.05 -18.14 -4.37
N PHE A 45 -0.68 -17.88 -3.23
CA PHE A 45 -2.01 -18.33 -2.88
C PHE A 45 -2.90 -17.12 -2.63
N VAL A 46 -3.93 -16.96 -3.46
CA VAL A 46 -4.82 -15.79 -3.42
C VAL A 46 -6.28 -16.19 -3.18
N LYS A 47 -7.04 -15.31 -2.53
CA LYS A 47 -8.46 -15.54 -2.30
C LYS A 47 -9.27 -15.41 -3.60
N ALA A 48 -8.96 -14.39 -4.40
CA ALA A 48 -9.64 -14.12 -5.65
C ALA A 48 -8.64 -13.64 -6.71
N GLY A 49 -8.84 -14.04 -7.96
CA GLY A 49 -7.98 -13.72 -9.07
C GLY A 49 -8.10 -14.79 -10.17
N ARG A 50 -7.29 -14.68 -11.20
CA ARG A 50 -7.12 -15.74 -12.19
C ARG A 50 -5.98 -16.65 -11.76
N ALA A 51 -6.21 -17.97 -11.80
CA ALA A 51 -5.16 -18.96 -11.64
C ALA A 51 -4.14 -18.80 -12.80
N GLN A 52 -2.86 -18.91 -12.45
CA GLN A 52 -1.72 -18.96 -13.37
C GLN A 52 -0.77 -20.04 -12.88
N GLU A 53 0.27 -20.35 -13.61
CA GLU A 53 1.20 -21.43 -13.26
C GLU A 53 1.74 -21.30 -11.83
N ASP A 54 2.08 -20.07 -11.41
CA ASP A 54 2.61 -19.78 -10.07
C ASP A 54 1.58 -19.19 -9.11
N ILE A 55 0.30 -19.09 -9.49
CA ILE A 55 -0.77 -18.48 -8.70
C ILE A 55 -1.94 -19.44 -8.54
N ALA A 56 -2.06 -20.01 -7.35
CA ALA A 56 -3.21 -20.81 -6.96
C ALA A 56 -4.30 -19.95 -6.34
N THR A 57 -5.55 -20.20 -6.68
CA THR A 57 -6.70 -19.50 -6.14
C THR A 57 -7.45 -20.33 -5.12
N LEU A 58 -8.08 -19.68 -4.13
CA LEU A 58 -8.92 -20.36 -3.16
C LEU A 58 -10.03 -21.21 -3.84
N ALA A 59 -10.55 -20.74 -4.96
CA ALA A 59 -11.62 -21.42 -5.70
C ALA A 59 -11.23 -22.84 -6.17
N GLU A 60 -9.92 -23.10 -6.39
CA GLU A 60 -9.43 -24.41 -6.82
C GLU A 60 -9.51 -25.47 -5.71
N PHE A 61 -9.50 -25.03 -4.45
CA PHE A 61 -9.50 -25.88 -3.27
C PHE A 61 -10.89 -26.03 -2.63
N LEU A 62 -11.87 -25.25 -3.09
CA LEU A 62 -13.25 -25.39 -2.62
C LEU A 62 -13.93 -26.56 -3.33
N PRO A 63 -14.72 -27.38 -2.62
CA PRO A 63 -15.51 -28.42 -3.23
C PRO A 63 -16.43 -27.87 -4.32
N LYS A 64 -16.43 -28.48 -5.49
CA LYS A 64 -17.26 -28.08 -6.63
C LYS A 64 -18.62 -28.80 -6.51
N GLY A 65 -19.71 -28.05 -6.61
CA GLY A 65 -21.07 -28.62 -6.63
C GLY A 65 -22.15 -27.66 -6.15
N ARG A 66 -23.37 -27.78 -6.71
CA ARG A 66 -24.51 -26.92 -6.37
C ARG A 66 -24.91 -27.01 -4.89
N TRP A 67 -24.79 -28.16 -4.28
CA TRP A 67 -25.07 -28.38 -2.85
C TRP A 67 -24.06 -27.69 -1.94
N PHE A 68 -22.78 -27.69 -2.31
CA PHE A 68 -21.74 -27.01 -1.55
C PHE A 68 -21.91 -25.49 -1.64
N ALA A 69 -22.21 -24.96 -2.82
CA ALA A 69 -22.50 -23.55 -3.01
C ALA A 69 -23.70 -23.08 -2.17
N ALA A 70 -24.76 -23.88 -2.11
CA ALA A 70 -25.92 -23.61 -1.26
C ALA A 70 -25.58 -23.67 0.24
N PHE A 71 -24.81 -24.66 0.65
CA PHE A 71 -24.33 -24.80 2.04
C PHE A 71 -23.44 -23.62 2.45
N ASP A 72 -22.45 -23.26 1.60
CA ASP A 72 -21.56 -22.12 1.87
C ASP A 72 -22.34 -20.79 1.91
N TRP A 73 -23.35 -20.62 1.06
CA TRP A 73 -24.24 -19.47 1.11
C TRP A 73 -25.00 -19.37 2.43
N VAL A 74 -25.58 -20.48 2.93
CA VAL A 74 -26.30 -20.53 4.22
C VAL A 74 -25.34 -20.24 5.37
N VAL A 75 -24.18 -20.90 5.39
CA VAL A 75 -23.13 -20.70 6.40
C VAL A 75 -22.63 -19.25 6.38
N SER A 76 -22.45 -18.66 5.20
CA SER A 76 -22.06 -17.26 5.04
C SER A 76 -23.12 -16.30 5.57
N LYS A 77 -24.43 -16.57 5.35
CA LYS A 77 -25.51 -15.78 5.94
C LYS A 77 -25.54 -15.84 7.46
N ILE A 78 -25.36 -17.05 8.02
CA ILE A 78 -25.30 -17.23 9.48
C ILE A 78 -24.09 -16.50 10.05
N LYS A 79 -22.91 -16.66 9.45
CA LYS A 79 -21.68 -15.96 9.84
C LYS A 79 -21.88 -14.43 9.77
N ASN A 80 -22.54 -13.92 8.73
CA ASN A 80 -22.87 -12.50 8.60
C ASN A 80 -23.76 -12.02 9.76
N LYS A 81 -24.81 -12.77 10.10
CA LYS A 81 -25.66 -12.43 11.24
C LYS A 81 -24.90 -12.39 12.56
N ILE A 82 -24.03 -13.39 12.81
CA ILE A 82 -23.20 -13.44 14.02
C ILE A 82 -22.24 -12.25 14.03
N GLN A 83 -21.60 -11.94 12.91
CA GLN A 83 -20.70 -10.79 12.81
C GLN A 83 -21.46 -9.48 13.08
N HIS A 84 -22.63 -9.28 12.48
CA HIS A 84 -23.47 -8.12 12.77
C HIS A 84 -23.87 -8.03 14.24
N ALA A 85 -24.17 -9.16 14.89
CA ALA A 85 -24.49 -9.19 16.31
C ALA A 85 -23.29 -8.78 17.19
N VAL A 86 -22.07 -9.21 16.84
CA VAL A 86 -20.83 -8.83 17.54
C VAL A 86 -20.54 -7.33 17.41
N TRP A 87 -20.90 -6.71 16.25
CA TRP A 87 -20.70 -5.28 16.01
C TRP A 87 -21.83 -4.40 16.55
N ARG A 88 -23.01 -4.97 16.80
CA ARG A 88 -24.21 -4.24 17.22
C ARG A 88 -24.03 -3.37 18.46
N PRO A 89 -23.24 -3.75 19.48
CA PRO A 89 -23.03 -2.91 20.67
C PRO A 89 -22.21 -1.67 20.42
N TYR A 90 -21.47 -1.59 19.29
CA TYR A 90 -20.54 -0.50 19.02
C TYR A 90 -21.17 0.54 18.12
N LYS A 91 -21.01 1.83 18.47
CA LYS A 91 -21.41 2.92 17.61
C LYS A 91 -20.62 2.79 16.31
N LYS A 92 -21.27 3.01 15.17
CA LYS A 92 -20.58 2.98 13.86
C LYS A 92 -19.40 3.95 13.92
N THR A 93 -18.20 3.41 13.77
CA THR A 93 -17.00 4.22 13.63
C THR A 93 -17.07 5.02 12.33
N GLN A 94 -16.48 6.21 12.32
CA GLN A 94 -16.40 7.04 11.11
C GLN A 94 -15.52 6.37 10.04
N ASP A 95 -14.67 5.43 10.43
CA ASP A 95 -13.76 4.73 9.56
C ASP A 95 -14.32 3.37 9.14
N LYS A 96 -14.62 3.23 7.83
CA LYS A 96 -15.03 1.96 7.21
C LYS A 96 -13.91 0.90 7.18
N SER A 97 -12.66 1.27 7.46
CA SER A 97 -11.50 0.38 7.48
C SER A 97 -11.43 -0.48 8.74
N PHE A 98 -12.23 -0.18 9.75
CA PHE A 98 -12.37 -0.96 10.97
C PHE A 98 -13.19 -2.24 10.69
N LYS A 99 -12.56 -3.25 10.10
CA LYS A 99 -13.17 -4.56 9.86
C LYS A 99 -12.35 -5.63 10.56
N SER A 100 -12.79 -6.05 11.75
CA SER A 100 -12.27 -7.27 12.32
C SER A 100 -12.94 -8.46 11.64
N ASP A 101 -12.20 -9.17 10.85
CA ASP A 101 -12.61 -10.49 10.38
C ASP A 101 -12.31 -11.52 11.47
N LEU A 102 -13.26 -11.70 12.38
CA LEU A 102 -13.15 -12.63 13.50
C LEU A 102 -13.12 -14.11 13.07
N ARG A 103 -13.43 -14.42 11.83
CA ARG A 103 -13.47 -15.80 11.34
C ARG A 103 -13.14 -15.85 9.85
N GLY A 104 -12.00 -16.44 9.52
CA GLY A 104 -11.65 -16.82 8.16
C GLY A 104 -12.61 -17.86 7.54
N THR A 105 -12.40 -18.18 6.30
CA THR A 105 -13.05 -19.30 5.60
C THR A 105 -12.42 -20.63 6.00
N TRP A 106 -13.09 -21.74 5.66
CA TRP A 106 -12.65 -23.10 5.86
C TRP A 106 -11.41 -23.44 5.02
N LEU A 107 -10.25 -22.91 5.40
CA LEU A 107 -8.99 -23.10 4.66
C LEU A 107 -8.10 -24.18 5.25
N ASN A 108 -8.54 -24.82 6.33
CA ASN A 108 -7.76 -25.82 7.07
C ASN A 108 -7.12 -26.92 6.23
N GLY A 109 -7.47 -27.08 4.96
CA GLY A 109 -6.86 -28.06 4.09
C GLY A 109 -6.09 -27.45 2.90
N ALA A 110 -6.33 -26.18 2.56
CA ALA A 110 -5.75 -25.62 1.33
C ALA A 110 -4.26 -25.27 1.50
N LEU A 111 -3.88 -24.65 2.61
CA LEU A 111 -2.47 -24.36 2.91
C LEU A 111 -1.69 -25.63 3.19
N GLN A 112 -2.28 -26.63 3.87
CA GLN A 112 -1.64 -27.90 4.17
C GLN A 112 -1.42 -28.79 2.94
N LYS A 113 -2.16 -28.56 1.85
CA LYS A 113 -1.98 -29.25 0.57
C LYS A 113 -0.88 -28.65 -0.31
N GLN A 114 -0.33 -27.49 0.09
CA GLN A 114 0.76 -26.86 -0.63
C GLN A 114 2.11 -27.34 -0.08
N GLU A 115 3.05 -27.54 -0.98
CA GLU A 115 4.42 -27.81 -0.60
C GLU A 115 5.21 -26.51 -0.52
N TYR A 116 5.72 -26.17 0.64
CA TYR A 116 6.57 -25.01 0.90
C TYR A 116 7.46 -25.25 2.10
N ASP A 117 8.56 -24.53 2.14
CA ASP A 117 9.51 -24.51 3.25
C ASP A 117 9.28 -23.27 4.15
N VAL A 118 8.88 -22.14 3.56
CA VAL A 118 8.55 -20.88 4.23
C VAL A 118 7.16 -20.39 3.82
N LEU A 119 6.33 -20.01 4.77
CA LEU A 119 5.05 -19.32 4.52
C LEU A 119 5.26 -17.81 4.60
N HIS A 120 4.94 -17.08 3.53
CA HIS A 120 5.04 -15.61 3.51
C HIS A 120 3.66 -14.97 3.47
N LEU A 121 3.26 -14.35 4.58
CA LEU A 121 1.99 -13.66 4.72
C LEU A 121 2.13 -12.20 4.35
N HIS A 122 1.14 -11.70 3.61
CA HIS A 122 0.93 -10.28 3.34
C HIS A 122 -0.39 -9.83 3.99
N TRP A 123 -1.39 -9.51 3.19
CA TRP A 123 -2.68 -9.08 3.70
C TRP A 123 -3.69 -10.25 3.64
N ILE A 124 -4.04 -10.83 4.80
CA ILE A 124 -4.81 -12.07 4.91
C ILE A 124 -6.25 -11.88 5.42
N ASN A 125 -6.70 -10.62 5.50
CA ASN A 125 -8.00 -10.24 6.06
C ASN A 125 -9.19 -10.51 5.10
N LYS A 126 -10.32 -9.89 5.33
CA LYS A 126 -11.59 -10.09 4.60
C LYS A 126 -12.03 -11.55 4.53
N ARG A 127 -11.94 -12.25 5.65
CA ARG A 127 -12.32 -13.69 5.78
C ARG A 127 -11.52 -14.60 4.85
N PHE A 128 -10.27 -14.28 4.62
CA PHE A 128 -9.40 -15.10 3.80
C PHE A 128 -8.75 -16.20 4.62
N ILE A 129 -7.90 -15.87 5.58
CA ILE A 129 -7.24 -16.85 6.45
C ILE A 129 -7.53 -16.54 7.92
N ARG A 130 -7.80 -17.58 8.70
CA ARG A 130 -7.82 -17.48 10.14
C ARG A 130 -6.41 -17.64 10.67
N ILE A 131 -6.04 -16.83 11.65
CA ILE A 131 -4.72 -16.94 12.28
C ILE A 131 -4.52 -18.27 13.00
N GLU A 132 -5.59 -18.91 13.48
CA GLU A 132 -5.54 -20.23 14.13
C GLU A 132 -5.24 -21.37 13.17
N ASP A 133 -5.43 -21.16 11.87
CA ASP A 133 -5.20 -22.16 10.82
C ASP A 133 -3.78 -22.07 10.25
N LEU A 134 -2.94 -21.16 10.77
CA LEU A 134 -1.55 -21.01 10.37
C LEU A 134 -0.71 -22.20 10.86
N PRO A 135 0.27 -22.67 10.08
CA PRO A 135 1.14 -23.78 10.46
C PRO A 135 1.99 -23.41 11.68
N LYS A 136 2.19 -24.38 12.57
CA LYS A 136 3.00 -24.22 13.78
C LYS A 136 4.39 -24.83 13.65
N ASP A 137 4.58 -25.60 12.61
CA ASP A 137 5.77 -26.42 12.31
C ASP A 137 6.67 -25.83 11.22
N LYS A 138 6.33 -24.64 10.74
CA LYS A 138 7.07 -23.99 9.64
C LYS A 138 7.30 -22.51 9.95
N PRO A 139 8.44 -21.94 9.49
CA PRO A 139 8.68 -20.52 9.62
C PRO A 139 7.67 -19.69 8.81
N ILE A 140 7.17 -18.64 9.44
CA ILE A 140 6.21 -17.70 8.87
C ILE A 140 6.86 -16.33 8.79
N VAL A 141 7.05 -15.81 7.58
CA VAL A 141 7.38 -14.41 7.34
C VAL A 141 6.08 -13.63 7.20
N TRP A 142 5.92 -12.50 7.91
CA TRP A 142 4.74 -11.65 7.75
C TRP A 142 5.16 -10.23 7.40
N THR A 143 4.93 -9.84 6.14
CA THR A 143 5.14 -8.46 5.70
C THR A 143 3.94 -7.60 6.09
N LEU A 144 4.19 -6.58 6.92
CA LEU A 144 3.19 -5.66 7.44
C LEU A 144 2.82 -4.60 6.40
N HIS A 145 1.60 -4.64 5.90
CA HIS A 145 1.10 -3.58 5.02
C HIS A 145 0.28 -2.52 5.76
N ASP A 146 -0.22 -2.87 6.94
CA ASP A 146 -0.95 -2.01 7.87
C ASP A 146 -0.72 -2.46 9.32
N SER A 147 -1.41 -1.82 10.27
CA SER A 147 -1.23 -2.11 11.69
C SER A 147 -2.07 -3.28 12.22
N TRP A 148 -2.93 -3.88 11.41
CA TRP A 148 -3.81 -4.95 11.88
C TRP A 148 -3.08 -6.13 12.55
N PRO A 149 -1.94 -6.62 12.05
CA PRO A 149 -1.23 -7.75 12.66
C PRO A 149 -0.84 -7.49 14.12
N PHE A 150 -0.46 -6.28 14.48
CA PHE A 150 0.03 -5.95 15.81
C PHE A 150 -0.93 -5.10 16.66
N CYS A 151 -2.13 -4.77 16.13
CA CYS A 151 -3.22 -4.14 16.87
C CYS A 151 -4.29 -5.16 17.26
N GLY A 152 -5.27 -4.76 18.07
CA GLY A 152 -6.46 -5.57 18.33
C GLY A 152 -7.25 -5.79 17.03
N THR A 153 -7.81 -4.74 16.45
CA THR A 153 -8.68 -4.86 15.27
C THR A 153 -8.40 -3.87 14.16
N CYS A 154 -7.71 -2.76 14.42
CA CYS A 154 -7.59 -1.64 13.49
C CYS A 154 -6.49 -1.84 12.43
N HIS A 155 -6.78 -1.40 11.20
CA HIS A 155 -5.80 -1.30 10.11
C HIS A 155 -4.97 -0.01 10.20
N TYR A 156 -5.56 1.04 10.78
CA TYR A 156 -4.90 2.30 11.08
C TYR A 156 -5.20 2.66 12.53
N PHE A 157 -4.18 2.76 13.37
CA PHE A 157 -4.37 3.07 14.79
C PHE A 157 -4.53 4.58 15.05
N LEU A 158 -4.23 5.44 14.05
CA LEU A 158 -4.25 6.89 14.16
C LEU A 158 -3.46 7.35 15.39
N ASP A 159 -4.07 8.15 16.30
CA ASP A 159 -3.45 8.63 17.53
C ASP A 159 -3.55 7.62 18.71
N CYS A 160 -4.20 6.45 18.48
CA CYS A 160 -4.41 5.45 19.53
C CYS A 160 -3.13 4.67 19.82
N LYS A 161 -2.71 4.65 21.09
CA LYS A 161 -1.57 3.88 21.58
C LYS A 161 -1.96 2.55 22.26
N GLY A 162 -3.21 2.13 22.13
CA GLY A 162 -3.72 0.89 22.74
C GLY A 162 -2.96 -0.37 22.33
N TYR A 163 -2.35 -0.40 21.14
CA TYR A 163 -1.55 -1.51 20.64
C TYR A 163 -0.24 -1.74 21.45
N GLN A 164 0.26 -0.71 22.12
CA GLN A 164 1.43 -0.83 23.01
C GLN A 164 1.13 -1.65 24.28
N HIS A 165 -0.15 -1.80 24.59
CA HIS A 165 -0.71 -2.57 25.69
C HIS A 165 -1.56 -3.72 25.14
N GLU A 166 -2.71 -3.98 25.76
CA GLU A 166 -3.59 -5.08 25.38
C GLU A 166 -4.86 -4.64 24.64
N CYS A 167 -4.88 -3.42 24.07
CA CYS A 167 -6.08 -2.79 23.54
C CYS A 167 -7.23 -2.71 24.57
N GLY A 168 -8.48 -2.54 24.13
CA GLY A 168 -9.64 -2.30 24.99
C GLY A 168 -9.95 -0.83 25.16
N SER A 169 -11.17 -0.49 25.61
CA SER A 169 -11.68 0.89 25.65
C SER A 169 -11.40 1.64 24.33
N CYS A 170 -11.66 0.97 23.22
CA CYS A 170 -11.18 1.35 21.90
C CYS A 170 -11.90 2.60 21.37
N PRO A 171 -11.17 3.71 21.10
CA PRO A 171 -11.78 4.95 20.61
C PRO A 171 -12.43 4.76 19.23
N GLN A 172 -11.87 3.89 18.38
CA GLN A 172 -12.45 3.62 17.06
C GLN A 172 -13.75 2.80 17.13
N LEU A 173 -13.98 2.03 18.21
CA LEU A 173 -15.26 1.38 18.51
C LEU A 173 -16.23 2.32 19.24
N GLY A 174 -15.80 3.49 19.68
CA GLY A 174 -16.54 4.34 20.60
C GLY A 174 -16.83 3.62 21.92
N SER A 175 -15.92 2.76 22.37
CA SER A 175 -16.08 1.90 23.52
C SER A 175 -15.30 2.42 24.72
N THR A 176 -15.95 2.42 25.89
CA THR A 176 -15.30 2.67 27.19
C THR A 176 -15.06 1.36 27.95
N ASN A 177 -15.49 0.23 27.40
CA ASN A 177 -15.34 -1.09 28.03
C ASN A 177 -13.91 -1.60 27.83
N PRO A 178 -13.13 -1.87 28.89
CA PRO A 178 -11.78 -2.41 28.77
C PRO A 178 -11.75 -3.84 28.18
N ASN A 179 -12.86 -4.57 28.20
CA ASN A 179 -13.00 -5.91 27.62
C ASN A 179 -13.83 -5.90 26.34
N ASP A 180 -13.69 -4.87 25.53
CA ASP A 180 -14.39 -4.74 24.24
C ASP A 180 -13.82 -5.69 23.16
N LEU A 181 -14.34 -5.57 21.95
CA LEU A 181 -13.93 -6.41 20.83
C LEU A 181 -12.44 -6.34 20.53
N SER A 182 -11.85 -5.14 20.64
CA SER A 182 -10.42 -4.95 20.36
C SER A 182 -9.53 -5.73 21.32
N ARG A 183 -9.89 -5.77 22.61
CA ARG A 183 -9.22 -6.57 23.64
C ARG A 183 -9.36 -8.07 23.40
N ARG A 184 -10.57 -8.51 23.00
CA ARG A 184 -10.82 -9.93 22.73
C ARG A 184 -9.99 -10.43 21.56
N VAL A 185 -9.93 -9.67 20.46
CA VAL A 185 -9.11 -10.02 19.30
C VAL A 185 -7.61 -9.96 19.62
N TRP A 186 -7.19 -8.98 20.43
CA TRP A 186 -5.82 -8.93 20.93
C TRP A 186 -5.45 -10.21 21.70
N LYS A 187 -6.29 -10.67 22.64
CA LYS A 187 -6.07 -11.91 23.40
C LYS A 187 -6.00 -13.14 22.51
N GLU A 188 -6.86 -13.20 21.49
CA GLU A 188 -6.85 -14.29 20.52
C GLU A 188 -5.55 -14.32 19.71
N LYS A 189 -5.11 -13.15 19.19
CA LYS A 189 -3.82 -13.01 18.51
C LYS A 189 -2.65 -13.42 19.40
N LYS A 190 -2.59 -12.91 20.62
CA LYS A 190 -1.53 -13.24 21.58
C LYS A 190 -1.39 -14.74 21.77
N ARG A 191 -2.53 -15.42 22.06
CA ARG A 191 -2.58 -16.87 22.27
C ARG A 191 -2.10 -17.65 21.04
N VAL A 192 -2.43 -17.20 19.83
CA VAL A 192 -2.03 -17.86 18.58
C VAL A 192 -0.59 -17.56 18.26
N PHE A 193 -0.18 -16.30 18.28
CA PHE A 193 1.16 -15.88 17.88
C PHE A 193 2.25 -16.44 18.78
N ASP A 194 1.97 -16.70 20.06
CA ASP A 194 2.92 -17.33 20.97
C ASP A 194 3.26 -18.79 20.59
N GLN A 195 2.49 -19.40 19.70
CA GLN A 195 2.67 -20.77 19.22
C GLN A 195 3.30 -20.83 17.81
N LEU A 196 3.55 -19.67 17.18
CA LEU A 196 4.02 -19.59 15.80
C LEU A 196 5.50 -19.17 15.74
N ASP A 197 6.25 -19.80 14.85
CA ASP A 197 7.56 -19.33 14.42
C ASP A 197 7.39 -18.15 13.45
N LEU A 198 7.25 -16.96 14.01
CA LEU A 198 6.78 -15.76 13.32
C LEU A 198 7.89 -14.70 13.22
N HIS A 199 8.31 -14.42 11.99
CA HIS A 199 9.30 -13.42 11.62
C HIS A 199 8.61 -12.25 10.94
N ILE A 200 8.79 -11.05 11.49
CA ILE A 200 8.08 -9.86 11.03
C ILE A 200 8.96 -9.05 10.08
N VAL A 201 8.37 -8.67 8.96
CA VAL A 201 8.96 -7.71 8.02
C VAL A 201 8.08 -6.48 7.95
N SER A 202 8.65 -5.30 8.06
CA SER A 202 7.97 -4.03 7.86
C SER A 202 8.54 -3.32 6.64
N PRO A 203 7.69 -2.79 5.73
CA PRO A 203 8.17 -2.02 4.58
C PRO A 203 8.80 -0.68 4.95
N SER A 204 8.45 -0.09 6.10
CA SER A 204 8.98 1.18 6.58
C SER A 204 9.59 1.07 7.98
N ARG A 205 10.56 1.94 8.27
CA ARG A 205 11.13 2.09 9.62
C ARG A 205 10.06 2.51 10.62
N TRP A 206 9.21 3.47 10.23
CA TRP A 206 8.12 3.94 11.08
C TRP A 206 7.20 2.81 11.55
N LEU A 207 6.71 1.97 10.62
CA LEU A 207 5.81 0.87 10.99
C LEU A 207 6.55 -0.22 11.77
N ALA A 208 7.85 -0.45 11.50
CA ALA A 208 8.69 -1.35 12.28
C ALA A 208 8.79 -0.88 13.74
N ASP A 209 9.00 0.42 13.96
CA ASP A 209 9.09 0.99 15.31
C ASP A 209 7.75 0.92 16.04
N CYS A 210 6.64 1.15 15.36
CA CYS A 210 5.31 0.91 15.91
C CYS A 210 5.11 -0.57 16.29
N ALA A 211 5.50 -1.49 15.41
CA ALA A 211 5.38 -2.92 15.65
C ALA A 211 6.27 -3.39 16.82
N ARG A 212 7.48 -2.87 16.98
CA ARG A 212 8.38 -3.14 18.13
C ARG A 212 7.77 -2.67 19.45
N GLN A 213 7.03 -1.57 19.44
CA GLN A 213 6.32 -1.06 20.61
C GLN A 213 5.03 -1.85 20.93
N SER A 214 4.57 -2.68 20.02
CA SER A 214 3.36 -3.47 20.24
C SER A 214 3.60 -4.61 21.22
N SER A 215 2.69 -4.77 22.17
CA SER A 215 2.69 -5.88 23.12
C SER A 215 2.47 -7.25 22.48
N LEU A 216 1.91 -7.32 21.26
CA LEU A 216 1.79 -8.56 20.48
C LEU A 216 3.12 -9.01 19.87
N PHE A 217 4.00 -8.07 19.55
CA PHE A 217 5.27 -8.35 18.89
C PHE A 217 6.50 -8.05 19.75
N ALA A 218 6.28 -7.74 21.02
CA ALA A 218 7.39 -7.54 21.98
C ALA A 218 8.36 -8.72 21.97
N GLY A 219 9.65 -8.44 21.81
CA GLY A 219 10.72 -9.44 21.79
C GLY A 219 10.86 -10.23 20.47
N ARG A 220 10.05 -9.96 19.44
CA ARG A 220 10.18 -10.61 18.13
C ARG A 220 11.22 -9.89 17.24
N ASP A 221 11.85 -10.66 16.35
CA ASP A 221 12.69 -10.10 15.28
C ASP A 221 11.80 -9.36 14.27
N ILE A 222 12.08 -8.05 14.11
CA ILE A 222 11.36 -7.18 13.16
C ILE A 222 12.37 -6.54 12.23
N ARG A 223 12.37 -6.99 10.98
CA ARG A 223 13.26 -6.50 9.93
C ARG A 223 12.57 -5.45 9.07
N VAL A 224 13.35 -4.51 8.56
CA VAL A 224 12.87 -3.53 7.59
C VAL A 224 13.32 -3.98 6.20
N ILE A 225 12.36 -4.42 5.36
CA ILE A 225 12.57 -4.73 3.94
C ILE A 225 11.46 -4.01 3.18
N PRO A 226 11.77 -3.02 2.35
CA PRO A 226 10.77 -2.18 1.71
C PRO A 226 9.96 -2.95 0.65
N ASN A 227 8.87 -2.34 0.20
CA ASN A 227 8.22 -2.77 -1.03
C ASN A 227 9.14 -2.51 -2.22
N CYS A 228 8.98 -3.27 -3.30
CA CYS A 228 9.78 -3.09 -4.51
C CYS A 228 8.97 -2.50 -5.66
N LEU A 229 9.70 -1.98 -6.65
CA LEU A 229 9.18 -1.41 -7.86
C LEU A 229 9.99 -1.88 -9.07
N ASP A 230 9.28 -2.17 -10.16
CA ASP A 230 9.91 -2.36 -11.48
C ASP A 230 10.37 -0.99 -12.00
N THR A 231 11.67 -0.76 -11.88
CA THR A 231 12.30 0.50 -12.27
C THR A 231 12.55 0.63 -13.77
N ASP A 232 12.33 -0.42 -14.55
CA ASP A 232 12.39 -0.37 -16.00
C ASP A 232 11.04 0.07 -16.59
N VAL A 233 9.95 -0.29 -15.93
CA VAL A 233 8.60 0.19 -16.24
C VAL A 233 8.43 1.65 -15.77
N PHE A 234 8.69 1.91 -14.49
CA PHE A 234 8.62 3.26 -13.92
C PHE A 234 9.98 3.94 -14.06
N ARG A 235 10.18 4.64 -15.16
CA ARG A 235 11.43 5.34 -15.47
C ARG A 235 11.16 6.74 -16.04
N PRO A 236 12.14 7.62 -16.02
CA PRO A 236 12.04 8.88 -16.72
C PRO A 236 11.91 8.69 -18.24
N PHE A 237 11.07 9.51 -18.85
CA PHE A 237 10.91 9.67 -20.30
C PHE A 237 11.21 11.09 -20.71
N SER A 238 11.72 11.27 -21.92
CA SER A 238 11.95 12.59 -22.51
C SER A 238 10.62 13.26 -22.88
N LYS A 239 10.64 14.60 -22.99
CA LYS A 239 9.47 15.35 -23.47
C LYS A 239 9.00 14.88 -24.85
N ALA A 240 9.93 14.52 -25.75
CA ALA A 240 9.60 14.01 -27.08
C ALA A 240 8.81 12.69 -27.00
N GLU A 241 9.23 11.75 -26.14
CA GLU A 241 8.49 10.49 -25.92
C GLU A 241 7.09 10.75 -25.34
N ILE A 242 6.94 11.74 -24.43
CA ILE A 242 5.63 12.11 -23.86
C ILE A 242 4.71 12.67 -24.94
N VAL A 243 5.22 13.52 -25.84
CA VAL A 243 4.46 14.08 -26.97
C VAL A 243 4.00 12.97 -27.90
N GLU A 244 4.91 12.10 -28.33
CA GLU A 244 4.62 10.95 -29.17
C GLU A 244 3.52 10.06 -28.58
N PHE A 245 3.63 9.74 -27.29
CA PHE A 245 2.57 8.99 -26.60
C PHE A 245 1.24 9.73 -26.58
N ALA A 246 1.25 11.04 -26.32
CA ALA A 246 0.05 11.87 -26.27
C ALA A 246 -0.69 11.91 -27.62
N GLU A 247 0.03 11.84 -28.74
CA GLU A 247 -0.55 11.82 -30.10
C GLU A 247 -1.33 10.53 -30.37
N HIS A 248 -0.89 9.42 -29.84
CA HIS A 248 -1.51 8.09 -30.02
C HIS A 248 -2.50 7.72 -28.90
N GLN A 249 -2.66 8.59 -27.89
CA GLN A 249 -3.53 8.33 -26.75
C GLN A 249 -5.01 8.52 -27.10
N GLN A 250 -5.81 7.47 -26.90
CA GLN A 250 -7.27 7.49 -27.19
C GLN A 250 -8.06 8.33 -26.17
N ASN A 251 -7.58 8.46 -24.94
CA ASN A 251 -8.21 9.29 -23.93
C ASN A 251 -7.89 10.77 -24.19
N ALA A 252 -8.86 11.51 -24.73
CA ALA A 252 -8.70 12.91 -25.13
C ALA A 252 -8.29 13.82 -23.94
N VAL A 253 -8.75 13.55 -22.73
CA VAL A 253 -8.41 14.33 -21.55
C VAL A 253 -6.94 14.14 -21.21
N VAL A 254 -6.47 12.89 -21.18
CA VAL A 254 -5.06 12.57 -20.90
C VAL A 254 -4.15 13.10 -22.02
N SER A 255 -4.52 12.89 -23.28
CA SER A 255 -3.76 13.45 -24.42
C SER A 255 -3.58 14.95 -24.29
N ARG A 256 -4.64 15.69 -23.93
CA ARG A 256 -4.56 17.14 -23.70
C ARG A 256 -3.60 17.48 -22.55
N VAL A 257 -3.76 16.82 -21.38
CA VAL A 257 -2.90 17.04 -20.21
C VAL A 257 -1.42 16.85 -20.55
N LEU A 258 -1.09 15.77 -21.25
CA LEU A 258 0.28 15.45 -21.62
C LEU A 258 0.87 16.47 -22.60
N ARG A 259 0.09 16.95 -23.58
CA ARG A 259 0.51 18.01 -24.52
C ARG A 259 0.72 19.34 -23.82
N GLU A 260 -0.18 19.73 -22.90
CA GLU A 260 -0.04 20.98 -22.13
C GLU A 260 1.23 20.95 -21.26
N ALA A 261 1.55 19.82 -20.62
CA ALA A 261 2.74 19.65 -19.79
C ALA A 261 4.07 19.71 -20.58
N THR A 262 4.04 19.44 -21.89
CA THR A 262 5.24 19.40 -22.74
C THR A 262 5.50 20.68 -23.53
N GLN A 263 4.67 21.70 -23.41
CA GLN A 263 4.87 23.01 -24.04
C GLN A 263 6.21 23.65 -23.62
N GLU A 264 6.69 24.61 -24.39
CA GLU A 264 7.95 25.30 -24.11
C GLU A 264 7.95 26.01 -22.75
N LYS A 265 9.11 26.01 -22.07
CA LYS A 265 9.28 26.71 -20.78
C LYS A 265 8.87 28.20 -20.94
N GLY A 266 7.92 28.64 -20.10
CA GLY A 266 7.36 29.99 -20.11
C GLY A 266 5.96 30.09 -20.72
N LEU A 267 5.49 29.05 -21.43
CA LEU A 267 4.11 28.94 -21.93
C LEU A 267 3.32 27.88 -21.16
N ALA A 268 3.99 26.86 -20.64
CA ALA A 268 3.36 25.81 -19.84
C ALA A 268 3.22 26.24 -18.39
N LYS A 269 1.99 26.12 -17.84
CA LYS A 269 1.77 26.21 -16.39
C LYS A 269 2.30 24.95 -15.73
N PRO A 270 2.90 25.03 -14.52
CA PRO A 270 3.34 23.83 -13.78
C PRO A 270 2.22 22.82 -13.61
N LEU A 271 2.55 21.53 -13.74
CA LEU A 271 1.62 20.44 -13.53
C LEU A 271 1.81 19.82 -12.15
N ILE A 272 0.80 19.99 -11.31
CA ILE A 272 0.68 19.37 -10.00
C ILE A 272 -0.14 18.08 -10.16
N LEU A 273 0.42 16.94 -9.81
CA LEU A 273 -0.26 15.66 -9.89
C LEU A 273 -0.73 15.22 -8.50
N TYR A 274 -1.95 14.75 -8.40
CA TYR A 274 -2.49 14.10 -7.22
C TYR A 274 -3.29 12.87 -7.60
N GLY A 275 -3.15 11.79 -6.82
CA GLY A 275 -3.98 10.63 -7.08
C GLY A 275 -3.85 9.51 -6.05
N ALA A 276 -4.95 8.80 -5.89
CA ALA A 276 -5.06 7.60 -5.07
C ALA A 276 -6.31 6.82 -5.47
N ALA A 277 -6.43 5.57 -5.05
CA ALA A 277 -7.72 4.88 -5.12
C ALA A 277 -8.75 5.64 -4.28
N ASN A 278 -9.88 6.05 -4.87
CA ASN A 278 -10.89 6.92 -4.27
C ASN A 278 -10.35 8.29 -3.82
N ALA A 279 -9.51 8.91 -4.63
CA ALA A 279 -8.73 10.09 -4.34
C ALA A 279 -9.52 11.24 -3.67
N ALA A 280 -10.73 11.54 -4.16
CA ALA A 280 -11.55 12.64 -3.66
C ALA A 280 -12.41 12.29 -2.43
N SER A 281 -12.71 11.02 -2.17
CA SER A 281 -13.63 10.58 -1.11
C SER A 281 -12.95 9.95 0.11
N ASP A 282 -11.71 9.49 -0.02
CA ASP A 282 -10.95 8.93 1.10
C ASP A 282 -10.25 10.05 1.89
N ARG A 283 -10.81 10.37 3.06
CA ARG A 283 -10.28 11.42 3.95
C ARG A 283 -8.81 11.18 4.34
N ILE A 284 -8.38 9.91 4.42
CA ILE A 284 -7.00 9.56 4.79
C ILE A 284 -6.02 10.03 3.72
N LYS A 285 -6.44 10.11 2.46
CA LYS A 285 -5.60 10.55 1.34
C LYS A 285 -5.39 12.07 1.27
N GLY A 286 -6.13 12.84 2.08
CA GLY A 286 -5.83 14.25 2.35
C GLY A 286 -6.17 15.21 1.21
N PHE A 287 -7.09 14.88 0.31
CA PHE A 287 -7.47 15.78 -0.79
C PHE A 287 -7.89 17.17 -0.30
N ALA A 288 -8.63 17.24 0.82
CA ALA A 288 -9.02 18.52 1.42
C ALA A 288 -7.80 19.38 1.85
N SER A 289 -6.74 18.74 2.35
CA SER A 289 -5.49 19.44 2.70
C SER A 289 -4.78 19.98 1.45
N LEU A 290 -4.78 19.21 0.35
CA LEU A 290 -4.28 19.70 -0.94
C LEU A 290 -5.06 20.92 -1.40
N LEU A 291 -6.38 20.86 -1.42
CA LEU A 291 -7.21 22.01 -1.83
C LEU A 291 -6.94 23.25 -0.96
N SER A 292 -6.77 23.08 0.35
CA SER A 292 -6.41 24.18 1.24
C SER A 292 -5.03 24.78 0.91
N ALA A 293 -4.04 23.96 0.59
CA ALA A 293 -2.73 24.43 0.17
C ALA A 293 -2.80 25.16 -1.19
N LEU A 294 -3.56 24.63 -2.14
CA LEU A 294 -3.77 25.27 -3.44
C LEU A 294 -4.54 26.60 -3.33
N GLN A 295 -5.49 26.73 -2.41
CA GLN A 295 -6.16 28.01 -2.14
C GLN A 295 -5.19 29.09 -1.62
N ILE A 296 -4.16 28.71 -0.88
CA ILE A 296 -3.11 29.63 -0.44
C ILE A 296 -2.30 30.11 -1.66
N LEU A 297 -1.90 29.18 -2.54
CA LEU A 297 -1.15 29.51 -3.76
C LEU A 297 -1.97 30.35 -4.73
N ASP A 298 -3.23 30.02 -4.93
CA ASP A 298 -4.14 30.75 -5.83
C ASP A 298 -4.31 32.21 -5.41
N LYS A 299 -4.46 32.48 -4.10
CA LYS A 299 -4.51 33.84 -3.53
C LYS A 299 -3.22 34.63 -3.73
N GLN A 300 -2.09 33.96 -3.96
CA GLN A 300 -0.80 34.56 -4.29
C GLN A 300 -0.63 34.79 -5.80
N GLY A 301 -1.65 34.45 -6.60
CA GLY A 301 -1.59 34.54 -8.07
C GLY A 301 -0.77 33.44 -8.71
N PHE A 302 -0.54 32.31 -8.03
CA PHE A 302 0.24 31.20 -8.54
C PHE A 302 -0.56 30.42 -9.59
N GLU A 303 -0.06 30.39 -10.81
CA GLU A 303 -0.66 29.67 -11.92
C GLU A 303 -0.21 28.21 -11.98
N ALA A 304 -1.13 27.25 -12.06
CA ALA A 304 -0.82 25.82 -12.18
C ALA A 304 -1.98 25.02 -12.79
N ASN A 305 -1.67 23.80 -13.21
CA ASN A 305 -2.65 22.78 -13.59
C ASN A 305 -2.64 21.67 -12.55
N LEU A 306 -3.74 21.45 -11.83
CA LEU A 306 -3.93 20.28 -10.98
C LEU A 306 -4.54 19.15 -11.81
N VAL A 307 -3.87 18.02 -11.87
CA VAL A 307 -4.39 16.77 -12.47
C VAL A 307 -4.65 15.75 -11.37
N VAL A 308 -5.89 15.24 -11.34
CA VAL A 308 -6.37 14.27 -10.34
C VAL A 308 -6.70 12.95 -11.00
N PHE A 309 -6.03 11.86 -10.59
CA PHE A 309 -6.40 10.51 -11.00
C PHE A 309 -6.98 9.69 -9.82
N GLY A 310 -7.79 8.68 -10.12
CA GLY A 310 -8.48 7.84 -9.12
C GLY A 310 -9.80 8.43 -8.61
N ALA A 311 -10.25 9.54 -9.21
CA ALA A 311 -11.57 10.14 -9.02
C ALA A 311 -12.02 10.78 -10.34
N SER A 312 -13.35 10.82 -10.58
CA SER A 312 -13.95 11.50 -11.74
C SER A 312 -14.49 12.89 -11.38
N GLU A 313 -14.74 13.12 -10.10
CA GLU A 313 -15.34 14.35 -9.56
C GLU A 313 -15.11 14.46 -8.05
N THR A 314 -15.50 15.58 -7.49
CA THR A 314 -15.48 15.83 -6.04
C THR A 314 -16.67 16.71 -5.63
N ASP A 315 -17.19 16.49 -4.40
CA ASP A 315 -18.18 17.37 -3.77
C ASP A 315 -17.54 18.59 -3.08
N LEU A 316 -16.20 18.65 -3.04
CA LEU A 316 -15.49 19.79 -2.44
C LEU A 316 -15.43 20.97 -3.42
N PRO A 317 -15.52 22.22 -2.92
CA PRO A 317 -15.50 23.39 -3.77
C PRO A 317 -14.13 23.56 -4.45
N LEU A 318 -14.15 23.79 -5.76
CA LEU A 318 -12.96 24.01 -6.61
C LEU A 318 -12.95 25.47 -7.12
N ASN A 319 -12.98 26.44 -6.19
CA ASN A 319 -13.02 27.86 -6.52
C ASN A 319 -11.60 28.43 -6.59
N PHE A 320 -10.95 28.30 -7.75
CA PHE A 320 -9.63 28.86 -8.05
C PHE A 320 -9.74 29.85 -9.21
N GLU A 321 -8.93 30.93 -9.18
CA GLU A 321 -8.83 31.94 -10.24
C GLU A 321 -7.66 31.62 -11.19
N HIS A 322 -6.57 31.08 -10.66
CA HIS A 322 -5.32 30.86 -11.38
C HIS A 322 -4.96 29.38 -11.58
N ILE A 323 -5.63 28.46 -10.84
CA ILE A 323 -5.35 27.04 -10.88
C ILE A 323 -6.48 26.29 -11.60
N SER A 324 -6.16 25.63 -12.70
CA SER A 324 -7.11 24.73 -13.38
C SER A 324 -7.10 23.34 -12.75
N VAL A 325 -8.27 22.66 -12.73
CA VAL A 325 -8.40 21.30 -12.17
C VAL A 325 -8.94 20.35 -13.23
N THR A 326 -8.23 19.26 -13.49
CA THR A 326 -8.62 18.23 -14.44
C THR A 326 -8.69 16.86 -13.75
N PHE A 327 -9.85 16.21 -13.78
CA PHE A 327 -10.02 14.84 -13.33
C PHE A 327 -9.86 13.89 -14.52
N VAL A 328 -8.96 12.92 -14.41
CA VAL A 328 -8.72 11.91 -15.46
C VAL A 328 -9.39 10.57 -15.16
N GLY A 329 -10.12 10.49 -14.04
CA GLY A 329 -10.86 9.29 -13.65
C GLY A 329 -9.95 8.20 -13.07
N PHE A 330 -10.50 6.98 -13.04
CA PHE A 330 -9.75 5.81 -12.56
C PHE A 330 -8.77 5.33 -13.64
N VAL A 331 -7.49 5.30 -13.29
CA VAL A 331 -6.41 4.85 -14.18
C VAL A 331 -5.96 3.45 -13.75
N SER A 332 -6.29 2.45 -14.54
CA SER A 332 -5.89 1.04 -14.33
C SER A 332 -4.67 0.63 -15.17
N ASP A 333 -4.43 1.36 -16.26
CA ASP A 333 -3.28 1.13 -17.13
C ASP A 333 -2.01 1.71 -16.48
N VAL A 334 -1.05 0.83 -16.22
CA VAL A 334 0.24 1.19 -15.63
C VAL A 334 1.02 2.13 -16.54
N ASN A 335 0.97 1.91 -17.85
CA ASN A 335 1.65 2.79 -18.80
C ASN A 335 1.12 4.22 -18.70
N LEU A 336 -0.20 4.37 -18.63
CA LEU A 336 -0.81 5.68 -18.48
C LEU A 336 -0.40 6.38 -17.19
N LEU A 337 -0.27 5.65 -16.07
CA LEU A 337 0.25 6.19 -14.82
C LEU A 337 1.69 6.67 -14.97
N VAL A 338 2.53 5.90 -15.64
CA VAL A 338 3.93 6.26 -15.90
C VAL A 338 4.03 7.59 -16.67
N TRP A 339 3.19 7.78 -17.70
CA TRP A 339 3.18 9.03 -18.46
C TRP A 339 2.68 10.21 -17.64
N LEU A 340 1.67 10.04 -16.80
CA LEU A 340 1.20 11.09 -15.89
C LEU A 340 2.27 11.49 -14.87
N TYR A 341 3.00 10.52 -14.29
CA TYR A 341 4.12 10.83 -13.41
C TYR A 341 5.20 11.62 -14.14
N ASN A 342 5.60 11.20 -15.35
CA ASN A 342 6.64 11.88 -16.12
C ASN A 342 6.25 13.28 -16.60
N ALA A 343 4.97 13.56 -16.78
CA ALA A 343 4.46 14.86 -17.18
C ALA A 343 4.38 15.87 -16.03
N ALA A 344 4.41 15.41 -14.77
CA ALA A 344 4.22 16.24 -13.61
C ALA A 344 5.53 16.91 -13.14
N ASP A 345 5.44 18.17 -12.74
CA ASP A 345 6.53 18.89 -12.08
C ASP A 345 6.65 18.53 -10.59
N VAL A 346 5.52 18.12 -9.98
CA VAL A 346 5.45 17.63 -8.60
C VAL A 346 4.28 16.67 -8.43
N MET A 347 4.49 15.59 -7.69
CA MET A 347 3.41 14.74 -7.17
C MET A 347 3.15 15.09 -5.70
N VAL A 348 1.90 15.45 -5.37
CA VAL A 348 1.52 15.79 -3.99
C VAL A 348 0.82 14.60 -3.34
N VAL A 349 1.31 14.19 -2.16
CA VAL A 349 0.75 13.06 -1.39
C VAL A 349 0.47 13.53 0.04
N PRO A 350 -0.63 14.27 0.28
CA PRO A 350 -0.96 14.89 1.56
C PRO A 350 -1.71 13.93 2.48
N SER A 351 -1.39 12.65 2.42
CA SER A 351 -2.02 11.61 3.24
C SER A 351 -1.87 11.93 4.73
N LEU A 352 -2.91 11.62 5.53
CA LEU A 352 -2.91 11.82 6.99
C LEU A 352 -2.35 10.62 7.75
N THR A 353 -2.19 9.48 7.09
CA THR A 353 -1.46 8.31 7.58
C THR A 353 -1.00 7.47 6.38
N GLU A 354 0.22 7.01 6.41
CA GLU A 354 0.80 6.22 5.31
C GLU A 354 1.89 5.29 5.86
N ASN A 355 1.95 4.07 5.35
CA ASN A 355 3.04 3.15 5.67
C ASN A 355 4.21 3.36 4.69
N LEU A 356 4.05 2.88 3.45
CA LEU A 356 5.01 3.08 2.36
C LEU A 356 4.22 3.20 1.05
N SER A 357 4.03 4.44 0.60
CA SER A 357 3.15 4.75 -0.52
C SER A 357 3.72 4.24 -1.85
N CYS A 358 2.95 3.39 -2.56
CA CYS A 358 3.32 3.00 -3.91
C CYS A 358 3.37 4.21 -4.85
N ALA A 359 2.46 5.17 -4.72
CA ALA A 359 2.41 6.35 -5.57
C ALA A 359 3.66 7.25 -5.40
N ILE A 360 4.16 7.41 -4.16
CA ILE A 360 5.43 8.11 -3.91
C ILE A 360 6.57 7.39 -4.62
N MET A 361 6.68 6.08 -4.43
CA MET A 361 7.76 5.27 -5.03
C MET A 361 7.71 5.31 -6.55
N GLU A 362 6.52 5.20 -7.13
CA GLU A 362 6.27 5.23 -8.57
C GLU A 362 6.64 6.60 -9.19
N ALA A 363 6.22 7.70 -8.58
CA ALA A 363 6.54 9.06 -9.04
C ALA A 363 8.04 9.37 -8.91
N LEU A 364 8.65 9.10 -7.75
CA LEU A 364 10.11 9.25 -7.57
C LEU A 364 10.90 8.44 -8.60
N SER A 365 10.45 7.24 -8.94
CA SER A 365 11.08 6.39 -9.95
C SER A 365 11.02 6.99 -11.35
N CYS A 366 9.95 7.72 -11.66
CA CYS A 366 9.79 8.47 -12.91
C CYS A 366 10.57 9.79 -12.92
N GLY A 367 11.26 10.14 -11.83
CA GLY A 367 12.01 11.39 -11.72
C GLY A 367 11.12 12.58 -11.33
N THR A 368 9.96 12.34 -10.71
CA THR A 368 9.04 13.38 -10.26
C THR A 368 9.22 13.59 -8.76
N PRO A 369 9.60 14.79 -8.29
CA PRO A 369 9.75 15.07 -6.87
C PRO A 369 8.40 15.02 -6.15
N ILE A 370 8.45 14.71 -4.85
CA ILE A 370 7.27 14.52 -4.02
C ILE A 370 7.13 15.67 -3.02
N CYS A 371 5.93 16.23 -2.92
CA CYS A 371 5.53 17.06 -1.78
C CYS A 371 4.52 16.28 -0.91
N CYS A 372 4.87 15.99 0.35
CA CYS A 372 4.01 15.24 1.25
C CYS A 372 4.19 15.67 2.70
N PHE A 373 3.23 15.33 3.57
CA PHE A 373 3.43 15.52 5.01
C PHE A 373 4.49 14.57 5.56
N ASN A 374 5.27 15.05 6.53
CA ASN A 374 6.24 14.23 7.28
C ASN A 374 5.51 13.33 8.29
N ILE A 375 4.90 12.27 7.78
CA ILE A 375 4.12 11.30 8.54
C ILE A 375 4.47 9.88 8.14
N GLY A 376 4.29 8.95 9.07
CA GLY A 376 4.44 7.53 8.79
C GLY A 376 5.78 7.19 8.14
N GLY A 377 5.75 6.38 7.10
CA GLY A 377 6.92 5.99 6.33
C GLY A 377 7.30 6.92 5.17
N ASN A 378 6.68 8.11 5.05
CA ASN A 378 7.01 9.04 3.97
C ASN A 378 8.49 9.46 4.01
N GLY A 379 9.04 9.72 5.20
CA GLY A 379 10.44 10.05 5.41
C GLY A 379 11.44 8.92 5.12
N ASP A 380 10.97 7.70 4.84
CA ASP A 380 11.84 6.61 4.37
C ASP A 380 12.14 6.74 2.86
N MET A 381 11.24 7.36 2.11
CA MET A 381 11.34 7.54 0.67
C MET A 381 11.70 8.95 0.26
N VAL A 382 11.15 9.95 0.95
CA VAL A 382 11.37 11.36 0.66
C VAL A 382 12.45 11.91 1.59
N GLU A 383 13.53 12.36 1.01
CA GLU A 383 14.59 13.11 1.67
C GLU A 383 14.35 14.60 1.42
N HIS A 384 14.07 15.34 2.51
CA HIS A 384 13.66 16.75 2.47
C HIS A 384 14.68 17.63 1.74
N GLN A 385 14.22 18.37 0.73
CA GLN A 385 15.04 19.26 -0.12
C GLN A 385 16.14 18.55 -0.93
N VAL A 386 15.98 17.24 -1.16
CA VAL A 386 16.91 16.45 -2.00
C VAL A 386 16.15 15.76 -3.12
N ASN A 387 15.06 15.06 -2.82
CA ASN A 387 14.22 14.40 -3.81
C ASN A 387 12.73 14.75 -3.66
N GLY A 388 12.43 15.74 -2.81
CA GLY A 388 11.09 16.20 -2.52
C GLY A 388 11.04 17.06 -1.25
N TYR A 389 9.84 17.38 -0.81
CA TYR A 389 9.58 18.22 0.35
C TYR A 389 8.71 17.50 1.38
N LEU A 390 9.23 17.39 2.60
CA LEU A 390 8.48 16.89 3.76
C LEU A 390 7.88 18.08 4.50
N ALA A 391 6.62 18.36 4.24
CA ALA A 391 5.87 19.38 4.94
C ALA A 391 5.50 18.93 6.37
N ARG A 392 5.40 19.87 7.29
CA ARG A 392 4.95 19.61 8.66
C ARG A 392 3.54 18.98 8.65
N GLU A 393 3.34 18.02 9.55
CA GLU A 393 2.08 17.29 9.63
C GLU A 393 0.86 18.22 9.71
N LYS A 394 -0.08 18.05 8.78
CA LYS A 394 -1.34 18.81 8.68
C LYS A 394 -1.19 20.33 8.47
N ASP A 395 0.01 20.81 8.20
CA ASP A 395 0.25 22.23 7.90
C ASP A 395 0.09 22.51 6.40
N CYS A 396 -1.06 23.03 6.02
CA CYS A 396 -1.37 23.33 4.63
C CYS A 396 -0.56 24.52 4.08
N THR A 397 -0.06 25.41 4.94
CA THR A 397 0.81 26.51 4.53
C THR A 397 2.19 26.00 4.15
N ASP A 398 2.74 25.10 4.96
CA ASP A 398 4.01 24.46 4.69
C ASP A 398 3.92 23.52 3.47
N LEU A 399 2.77 22.85 3.29
CA LEU A 399 2.49 22.04 2.10
C LEU A 399 2.48 22.92 0.83
N ALA A 400 1.85 24.12 0.89
CA ALA A 400 1.83 25.06 -0.22
C ALA A 400 3.24 25.53 -0.59
N HIS A 401 4.05 25.89 0.39
CA HIS A 401 5.47 26.23 0.19
C HIS A 401 6.24 25.06 -0.44
N GLY A 402 6.05 23.84 0.10
CA GLY A 402 6.70 22.65 -0.43
C GLY A 402 6.34 22.32 -1.89
N ILE A 403 5.11 22.62 -2.31
CA ILE A 403 4.71 22.48 -3.72
C ILE A 403 5.53 23.42 -4.60
N GLN A 404 5.69 24.70 -4.22
CA GLN A 404 6.49 25.67 -4.97
C GLN A 404 7.97 25.27 -5.03
N GLU A 405 8.54 24.81 -3.92
CA GLU A 405 9.92 24.33 -3.85
C GLU A 405 10.14 23.12 -4.80
N CYS A 406 9.24 22.13 -4.77
CA CYS A 406 9.33 20.97 -5.66
C CYS A 406 9.27 21.37 -7.15
N ILE A 407 8.40 22.33 -7.51
CA ILE A 407 8.28 22.82 -8.89
C ILE A 407 9.56 23.57 -9.29
N THR A 408 10.08 24.42 -8.41
CA THR A 408 11.28 25.21 -8.66
C THR A 408 12.50 24.32 -8.89
N HIS A 409 12.62 23.24 -8.11
CA HIS A 409 13.75 22.31 -8.15
C HIS A 409 13.45 21.01 -8.88
N SER A 410 12.38 20.96 -9.70
CA SER A 410 11.85 19.70 -10.26
C SER A 410 12.90 18.87 -11.01
N ALA A 411 13.79 19.49 -11.76
CA ALA A 411 14.82 18.79 -12.51
C ALA A 411 15.93 18.20 -11.61
N GLU A 412 16.41 18.97 -10.64
CA GLU A 412 17.47 18.56 -9.72
C GLU A 412 16.97 17.47 -8.77
N TRP A 413 15.84 17.71 -8.11
CA TRP A 413 15.27 16.76 -7.17
C TRP A 413 14.71 15.53 -7.88
N GLY A 414 14.27 15.66 -9.13
CA GLY A 414 13.82 14.54 -9.96
C GLY A 414 14.96 13.56 -10.27
N ALA A 415 16.16 14.05 -10.57
CA ALA A 415 17.34 13.19 -10.77
C ALA A 415 17.69 12.41 -9.49
N ALA A 416 17.75 13.09 -8.34
CA ALA A 416 18.01 12.49 -7.04
C ALA A 416 16.88 11.48 -6.63
N ALA A 417 15.64 11.80 -6.98
CA ALA A 417 14.48 10.92 -6.77
C ALA A 417 14.67 9.57 -7.48
N ARG A 418 14.99 9.60 -8.77
CA ARG A 418 15.25 8.39 -9.55
C ARG A 418 16.38 7.55 -8.96
N GLU A 419 17.52 8.18 -8.67
CA GLU A 419 18.68 7.50 -8.09
C GLU A 419 18.32 6.79 -6.77
N SER A 420 17.61 7.48 -5.89
CA SER A 420 17.22 6.95 -4.58
C SER A 420 16.35 5.69 -4.71
N VAL A 421 15.41 5.68 -5.67
CA VAL A 421 14.51 4.51 -5.89
C VAL A 421 15.27 3.34 -6.48
N VAL A 422 16.07 3.55 -7.51
CA VAL A 422 16.87 2.47 -8.13
C VAL A 422 17.77 1.81 -7.09
N LYS A 423 18.40 2.59 -6.25
CA LYS A 423 19.33 2.09 -5.22
C LYS A 423 18.64 1.30 -4.09
N LYS A 424 17.43 1.70 -3.69
CA LYS A 424 16.79 1.18 -2.47
C LYS A 424 15.61 0.25 -2.76
N TYR A 425 14.85 0.48 -3.84
CA TYR A 425 13.53 -0.11 -4.05
C TYR A 425 13.40 -0.91 -5.35
N ALA A 426 14.45 -0.99 -6.18
CA ALA A 426 14.41 -1.82 -7.38
C ALA A 426 14.11 -3.29 -7.03
N VAL A 427 13.37 -3.96 -7.90
CA VAL A 427 12.91 -5.34 -7.68
C VAL A 427 14.05 -6.28 -7.29
N ASP A 428 15.18 -6.22 -8.01
CA ASP A 428 16.33 -7.09 -7.77
C ASP A 428 17.01 -6.81 -6.42
N VAL A 429 17.04 -5.55 -5.98
CA VAL A 429 17.61 -5.14 -4.69
C VAL A 429 16.77 -5.70 -3.53
N VAL A 430 15.46 -5.54 -3.60
CA VAL A 430 14.54 -5.98 -2.54
C VAL A 430 14.37 -7.50 -2.55
N ALA A 431 14.25 -8.11 -3.73
CA ALA A 431 14.11 -9.55 -3.86
C ALA A 431 15.32 -10.31 -3.29
N LYS A 432 16.55 -9.78 -3.44
CA LYS A 432 17.75 -10.34 -2.79
C LYS A 432 17.63 -10.34 -1.27
N GLN A 433 17.06 -9.28 -0.67
CA GLN A 433 16.87 -9.21 0.79
C GLN A 433 15.88 -10.28 1.27
N TYR A 434 14.73 -10.44 0.60
CA TYR A 434 13.78 -11.50 0.91
C TYR A 434 14.37 -12.89 0.69
N SER A 435 15.09 -13.11 -0.41
CA SER A 435 15.74 -14.39 -0.70
C SER A 435 16.77 -14.78 0.38
N ASN A 436 17.52 -13.82 0.91
CA ASN A 436 18.44 -14.05 2.02
C ASN A 436 17.70 -14.41 3.31
N LEU A 437 16.60 -13.71 3.60
CA LEU A 437 15.74 -14.01 4.74
C LEU A 437 15.18 -15.45 4.66
N TYR A 438 14.66 -15.86 3.50
CA TYR A 438 14.14 -17.22 3.33
C TYR A 438 15.23 -18.29 3.48
N LYS A 439 16.45 -18.04 2.97
CA LYS A 439 17.60 -18.93 3.14
C LYS A 439 18.02 -19.11 4.60
N GLU A 440 17.92 -18.05 5.38
CA GLU A 440 18.19 -18.08 6.82
C GLU A 440 17.15 -18.94 7.57
N LEU A 441 15.88 -18.81 7.21
CA LEU A 441 14.76 -19.45 7.91
C LEU A 441 14.50 -20.91 7.48
N ALA A 442 14.89 -21.30 6.28
CA ALA A 442 14.69 -22.66 5.77
C ALA A 442 15.81 -23.64 6.19
N ARG A 443 16.76 -23.20 7.02
CA ARG A 443 17.82 -24.03 7.62
C ARG A 443 17.24 -24.81 8.79
#